data_92d02680731d9ab9e769c44625beea91
#
_entry.id   92d02680731d9ab9e769c44625beea91
#
_cell.length_a   1.000
_cell.length_b   1.000
_cell.length_c   1.000
_cell.angle_alpha   90.00
_cell.angle_beta   90.00
_cell.angle_gamma   90.00
#
_symmetry.space_group_name_H-M   'P 1'
#
loop_
_entity.id
_entity.type
_entity.pdbx_description
1 polymer ?
#
loop_
_entity_poly.entity_id
_entity_poly.type
_entity_poly.pdbx_seq_one_letter_code
_entity_poly.pdbx_strand_id
1 'polypeptide(L)'
;MKYNTSEISNILHNGDSFTKISILSSLSESTDPAIIIEIISALDDKEIRVRGEAFSSLFLNFNDVSEVLISSLTSESKNIRGFCALILANRGNTNSINSLINLTKDTSGMVRSCAFGALGHLKAKKAKNEIHTGIFDENNEVKKSAAFALYLIEEKLSDLEKKELETQNDNDFEKILKWWTGRDLNPWPHA
;
A
#
# COMPACT_ATOMS: atom_id res chain seq x y z
N MET A 1 28.25 -8.09 8.40
CA MET A 1 27.50 -6.83 8.64
C MET A 1 28.36 -5.90 9.50
N LYS A 2 28.36 -4.57 9.25
CA LYS A 2 29.20 -3.60 10.00
C LYS A 2 28.60 -3.20 11.35
N TYR A 3 27.29 -3.38 11.53
CA TYR A 3 26.52 -2.99 12.71
C TYR A 3 25.72 -4.17 13.24
N ASN A 4 25.55 -4.26 14.56
CA ASN A 4 24.61 -5.19 15.19
C ASN A 4 23.17 -4.61 15.24
N THR A 5 22.18 -5.42 15.53
CA THR A 5 20.76 -5.00 15.54
C THR A 5 20.49 -3.84 16.50
N SER A 6 21.13 -3.81 17.68
CA SER A 6 20.96 -2.72 18.66
C SER A 6 21.53 -1.38 18.14
N GLU A 7 22.67 -1.42 17.45
CA GLU A 7 23.24 -0.23 16.81
C GLU A 7 22.35 0.28 15.67
N ILE A 8 21.81 -0.65 14.85
CA ILE A 8 20.87 -0.32 13.78
C ILE A 8 19.63 0.35 14.37
N SER A 9 19.01 -0.25 15.38
CA SER A 9 17.86 0.31 16.08
C SER A 9 18.14 1.71 16.62
N ASN A 10 19.27 1.89 17.30
CA ASN A 10 19.64 3.21 17.82
C ASN A 10 19.81 4.26 16.71
N ILE A 11 20.43 3.89 15.58
CA ILE A 11 20.60 4.81 14.44
C ILE A 11 19.23 5.16 13.84
N LEU A 12 18.36 4.18 13.63
CA LEU A 12 17.06 4.41 13.02
C LEU A 12 16.11 5.24 13.90
N HIS A 13 16.26 5.15 15.23
CA HIS A 13 15.45 5.96 16.16
C HIS A 13 16.04 7.37 16.38
N ASN A 14 17.35 7.48 16.60
CA ASN A 14 17.98 8.68 17.11
C ASN A 14 18.90 9.41 16.11
N GLY A 15 19.25 8.77 14.99
CA GLY A 15 20.13 9.35 13.97
C GLY A 15 19.46 10.49 13.19
N ASP A 16 20.28 11.30 12.53
CA ASP A 16 19.80 12.25 11.53
C ASP A 16 19.29 11.53 10.26
N SER A 17 18.52 12.25 9.42
CA SER A 17 17.89 11.67 8.23
C SER A 17 18.90 11.08 7.24
N PHE A 18 20.09 11.70 7.10
CA PHE A 18 21.10 11.21 6.17
C PHE A 18 21.69 9.87 6.64
N THR A 19 22.01 9.78 7.93
CA THR A 19 22.51 8.54 8.54
C THR A 19 21.49 7.42 8.49
N LYS A 20 20.20 7.72 8.77
CA LYS A 20 19.09 6.75 8.65
C LYS A 20 18.96 6.21 7.22
N ILE A 21 18.95 7.08 6.22
CA ILE A 21 18.87 6.70 4.81
C ILE A 21 20.05 5.82 4.41
N SER A 22 21.27 6.23 4.79
CA SER A 22 22.48 5.46 4.45
C SER A 22 22.46 4.04 5.02
N ILE A 23 22.01 3.89 6.28
CA ILE A 23 21.92 2.54 6.87
C ILE A 23 20.80 1.72 6.25
N LEU A 24 19.61 2.29 6.04
CA LEU A 24 18.50 1.61 5.39
C LEU A 24 18.91 1.03 4.03
N SER A 25 19.56 1.83 3.19
CA SER A 25 20.07 1.39 1.89
C SER A 25 21.03 0.20 2.01
N SER A 26 21.88 0.18 3.03
CA SER A 26 22.83 -0.91 3.27
C SER A 26 22.19 -2.21 3.78
N LEU A 27 20.94 -2.15 4.23
CA LEU A 27 20.18 -3.28 4.79
C LEU A 27 19.22 -3.92 3.79
N SER A 28 19.14 -3.41 2.56
CA SER A 28 18.18 -3.87 1.54
C SER A 28 18.30 -5.36 1.17
N GLU A 29 19.38 -6.02 1.51
CA GLU A 29 19.60 -7.46 1.26
C GLU A 29 19.49 -8.32 2.53
N SER A 30 19.09 -7.72 3.67
CA SER A 30 19.00 -8.47 4.93
C SER A 30 17.93 -9.57 4.88
N THR A 31 18.26 -10.72 5.48
CA THR A 31 17.33 -11.84 5.73
C THR A 31 16.96 -11.96 7.20
N ASP A 32 17.60 -11.20 8.07
CA ASP A 32 17.37 -11.26 9.51
C ASP A 32 16.01 -10.61 9.86
N PRO A 33 15.04 -11.37 10.39
CA PRO A 33 13.73 -10.84 10.75
C PRO A 33 13.79 -9.65 11.71
N ALA A 34 14.77 -9.62 12.63
CA ALA A 34 14.93 -8.52 13.58
C ALA A 34 15.33 -7.23 12.85
N ILE A 35 16.21 -7.33 11.85
CA ILE A 35 16.60 -6.19 11.01
C ILE A 35 15.44 -5.75 10.11
N ILE A 36 14.69 -6.69 9.54
CA ILE A 36 13.50 -6.37 8.73
C ILE A 36 12.47 -5.61 9.57
N ILE A 37 12.25 -5.98 10.82
CA ILE A 37 11.36 -5.25 11.75
C ILE A 37 11.85 -3.81 11.95
N GLU A 38 13.16 -3.60 12.11
CA GLU A 38 13.72 -2.24 12.24
C GLU A 38 13.52 -1.41 10.95
N ILE A 39 13.72 -2.02 9.77
CA ILE A 39 13.42 -1.32 8.50
C ILE A 39 11.92 -0.98 8.41
N ILE A 40 11.04 -1.90 8.81
CA ILE A 40 9.59 -1.67 8.83
C ILE A 40 9.24 -0.54 9.81
N SER A 41 9.90 -0.44 10.97
CA SER A 41 9.64 0.66 11.92
C SER A 41 9.93 2.03 11.31
N ALA A 42 10.92 2.12 10.41
CA ALA A 42 11.26 3.35 9.71
C ALA A 42 10.21 3.78 8.65
N LEU A 43 9.24 2.94 8.32
CA LEU A 43 8.05 3.34 7.52
C LEU A 43 7.16 4.35 8.27
N ASP A 44 7.35 4.52 9.57
CA ASP A 44 6.64 5.51 10.39
C ASP A 44 7.53 6.70 10.81
N ASP A 45 8.71 6.84 10.23
CA ASP A 45 9.59 7.97 10.52
C ASP A 45 8.92 9.29 10.16
N LYS A 46 9.19 10.34 10.94
CA LYS A 46 8.69 11.69 10.69
C LYS A 46 9.12 12.26 9.33
N GLU A 47 10.32 11.87 8.87
CA GLU A 47 10.89 12.34 7.62
C GLU A 47 10.46 11.49 6.43
N ILE A 48 9.84 12.13 5.43
CA ILE A 48 9.33 11.43 4.23
C ILE A 48 10.43 10.69 3.46
N ARG A 49 11.65 11.22 3.45
CA ARG A 49 12.78 10.59 2.75
C ARG A 49 13.21 9.28 3.44
N VAL A 50 13.15 9.24 4.77
CA VAL A 50 13.47 8.03 5.55
C VAL A 50 12.41 6.97 5.28
N ARG A 51 11.11 7.34 5.30
CA ARG A 51 10.03 6.41 4.93
C ARG A 51 10.18 5.88 3.51
N GLY A 52 10.56 6.75 2.57
CA GLY A 52 10.81 6.37 1.18
C GLY A 52 11.94 5.37 1.03
N GLU A 53 13.07 5.58 1.74
CA GLU A 53 14.18 4.64 1.71
C GLU A 53 13.83 3.31 2.38
N ALA A 54 13.11 3.33 3.51
CA ALA A 54 12.61 2.11 4.16
C ALA A 54 11.71 1.31 3.22
N PHE A 55 10.79 2.00 2.51
CA PHE A 55 9.96 1.37 1.49
C PHE A 55 10.79 0.73 0.38
N SER A 56 11.75 1.48 -0.18
CA SER A 56 12.62 1.01 -1.25
C SER A 56 13.46 -0.19 -0.81
N SER A 57 14.03 -0.15 0.39
CA SER A 57 14.83 -1.24 0.94
C SER A 57 14.02 -2.54 1.09
N LEU A 58 12.76 -2.46 1.54
CA LEU A 58 11.87 -3.61 1.66
C LEU A 58 11.34 -4.10 0.30
N PHE A 59 11.05 -3.18 -0.62
CA PHE A 59 10.56 -3.51 -1.94
C PHE A 59 11.63 -4.21 -2.78
N LEU A 60 12.87 -3.68 -2.77
CA LEU A 60 13.99 -4.18 -3.55
C LEU A 60 14.68 -5.40 -2.90
N ASN A 61 14.35 -5.74 -1.66
CA ASN A 61 14.89 -6.93 -1.02
C ASN A 61 14.45 -8.18 -1.78
N PHE A 62 15.38 -8.89 -2.39
CA PHE A 62 15.09 -10.09 -3.19
C PHE A 62 14.79 -11.33 -2.32
N ASN A 63 15.07 -11.28 -1.02
CA ASN A 63 14.76 -12.36 -0.10
C ASN A 63 13.27 -12.37 0.26
N ASP A 64 12.76 -13.51 0.72
CA ASP A 64 11.38 -13.59 1.19
C ASP A 64 11.25 -13.02 2.60
N VAL A 65 10.70 -11.82 2.67
CA VAL A 65 10.38 -11.10 3.91
C VAL A 65 8.85 -11.00 4.14
N SER A 66 8.09 -11.81 3.42
CA SER A 66 6.62 -11.71 3.36
C SER A 66 5.95 -11.95 4.72
N GLU A 67 6.41 -12.90 5.51
CA GLU A 67 5.81 -13.19 6.83
C GLU A 67 5.90 -11.98 7.76
N VAL A 68 7.05 -11.32 7.80
CA VAL A 68 7.25 -10.13 8.63
C VAL A 68 6.39 -8.97 8.14
N LEU A 69 6.28 -8.77 6.83
CA LEU A 69 5.40 -7.74 6.24
C LEU A 69 3.92 -8.04 6.51
N ILE A 70 3.47 -9.29 6.39
CA ILE A 70 2.08 -9.69 6.66
C ILE A 70 1.75 -9.48 8.14
N SER A 71 2.63 -9.87 9.07
CA SER A 71 2.41 -9.62 10.50
C SER A 71 2.32 -8.13 10.83
N SER A 72 3.04 -7.28 10.09
CA SER A 72 3.05 -5.83 10.27
C SER A 72 1.77 -5.13 9.76
N LEU A 73 0.89 -5.83 9.05
CA LEU A 73 -0.43 -5.31 8.67
C LEU A 73 -1.36 -5.07 9.88
N THR A 74 -1.00 -5.56 11.06
CA THR A 74 -1.73 -5.33 12.32
C THR A 74 -1.03 -4.32 13.24
N SER A 75 0.00 -3.62 12.77
CA SER A 75 0.72 -2.59 13.53
C SER A 75 -0.19 -1.47 14.04
N GLU A 76 0.12 -0.90 15.19
CA GLU A 76 -0.57 0.30 15.70
C GLU A 76 -0.41 1.51 14.75
N SER A 77 0.74 1.63 14.06
CA SER A 77 0.98 2.70 13.10
C SER A 77 0.22 2.48 11.79
N LYS A 78 -0.64 3.44 11.42
CA LYS A 78 -1.31 3.46 10.11
C LYS A 78 -0.34 3.50 8.93
N ASN A 79 0.81 4.16 9.10
CA ASN A 79 1.81 4.26 8.03
C ASN A 79 2.44 2.87 7.78
N ILE A 80 2.79 2.14 8.83
CA ILE A 80 3.32 0.77 8.70
C ILE A 80 2.28 -0.12 8.03
N ARG A 81 1.03 -0.15 8.50
CA ARG A 81 -0.03 -0.98 7.89
C ARG A 81 -0.19 -0.67 6.40
N GLY A 82 -0.34 0.62 6.05
CA GLY A 82 -0.56 1.05 4.66
C GLY A 82 0.64 0.75 3.75
N PHE A 83 1.85 1.09 4.17
CA PHE A 83 3.04 0.85 3.35
C PHE A 83 3.36 -0.63 3.22
N CYS A 84 3.20 -1.45 4.27
CA CYS A 84 3.36 -2.90 4.16
C CYS A 84 2.36 -3.51 3.16
N ALA A 85 1.11 -3.04 3.13
CA ALA A 85 0.13 -3.47 2.13
C ALA A 85 0.61 -3.19 0.70
N LEU A 86 1.14 -1.99 0.44
CA LEU A 86 1.67 -1.61 -0.87
C LEU A 86 2.93 -2.40 -1.24
N ILE A 87 3.84 -2.61 -0.28
CA ILE A 87 5.06 -3.40 -0.52
C ILE A 87 4.70 -4.85 -0.89
N LEU A 88 3.78 -5.48 -0.15
CA LEU A 88 3.32 -6.84 -0.43
C LEU A 88 2.70 -6.95 -1.82
N ALA A 89 1.89 -5.96 -2.22
CA ALA A 89 1.30 -5.92 -3.55
C ALA A 89 2.35 -5.77 -4.64
N ASN A 90 3.26 -4.81 -4.51
CA ASN A 90 4.34 -4.58 -5.49
C ASN A 90 5.30 -5.77 -5.61
N ARG A 91 5.43 -6.57 -4.54
CA ARG A 91 6.19 -7.84 -4.56
C ARG A 91 5.38 -9.02 -5.10
N GLY A 92 4.14 -8.80 -5.52
CA GLY A 92 3.25 -9.84 -6.07
C GLY A 92 2.84 -10.90 -5.05
N ASN A 93 2.84 -10.58 -3.75
CA ASN A 93 2.55 -11.54 -2.70
C ASN A 93 1.05 -11.86 -2.60
N THR A 94 0.60 -12.90 -3.28
CA THR A 94 -0.80 -13.35 -3.28
C THR A 94 -1.24 -13.99 -1.95
N ASN A 95 -0.31 -14.43 -1.11
CA ASN A 95 -0.64 -14.99 0.21
C ASN A 95 -1.17 -13.92 1.18
N SER A 96 -0.84 -12.64 0.95
CA SER A 96 -1.33 -11.51 1.74
C SER A 96 -2.79 -11.14 1.47
N ILE A 97 -3.42 -11.66 0.41
CA ILE A 97 -4.74 -11.18 -0.03
C ILE A 97 -5.81 -11.24 1.08
N ASN A 98 -5.85 -12.30 1.91
CA ASN A 98 -6.83 -12.37 3.00
C ASN A 98 -6.60 -11.29 4.06
N SER A 99 -5.34 -11.01 4.40
CA SER A 99 -4.98 -9.93 5.32
C SER A 99 -5.30 -8.55 4.73
N LEU A 100 -5.09 -8.36 3.43
CA LEU A 100 -5.46 -7.14 2.71
C LEU A 100 -6.99 -6.95 2.65
N ILE A 101 -7.77 -8.01 2.50
CA ILE A 101 -9.24 -7.95 2.61
C ILE A 101 -9.65 -7.44 4.00
N ASN A 102 -9.05 -7.94 5.07
CA ASN A 102 -9.33 -7.43 6.42
C ASN A 102 -8.99 -5.94 6.54
N LEU A 103 -7.91 -5.51 5.91
CA LEU A 103 -7.41 -4.13 5.94
C LEU A 103 -8.34 -3.14 5.21
N THR A 104 -9.25 -3.59 4.34
CA THR A 104 -10.29 -2.73 3.73
C THR A 104 -11.27 -2.16 4.75
N LYS A 105 -11.27 -2.67 5.98
CA LYS A 105 -12.11 -2.22 7.10
C LYS A 105 -11.32 -1.42 8.16
N ASP A 106 -10.10 -1.01 7.84
CA ASP A 106 -9.25 -0.24 8.76
C ASP A 106 -9.91 1.09 9.15
N THR A 107 -9.66 1.54 10.36
CA THR A 107 -10.17 2.84 10.85
C THR A 107 -9.60 4.03 10.08
N SER A 108 -8.38 3.89 9.52
CA SER A 108 -7.73 4.92 8.71
C SER A 108 -8.13 4.80 7.23
N GLY A 109 -8.72 5.86 6.67
CA GLY A 109 -9.02 5.93 5.23
C GLY A 109 -7.78 5.74 4.35
N MET A 110 -6.61 6.22 4.78
CA MET A 110 -5.35 5.99 4.08
C MET A 110 -5.02 4.50 3.99
N VAL A 111 -5.19 3.74 5.06
CA VAL A 111 -4.92 2.30 5.07
C VAL A 111 -5.94 1.55 4.22
N ARG A 112 -7.24 1.91 4.28
CA ARG A 112 -8.28 1.32 3.41
C ARG A 112 -7.96 1.56 1.93
N SER A 113 -7.54 2.79 1.58
CA SER A 113 -7.12 3.14 0.22
C SER A 113 -5.92 2.29 -0.25
N CYS A 114 -4.89 2.13 0.59
CA CYS A 114 -3.75 1.25 0.30
C CYS A 114 -4.19 -0.21 0.12
N ALA A 115 -5.13 -0.70 0.93
CA ALA A 115 -5.65 -2.07 0.84
C ALA A 115 -6.38 -2.32 -0.49
N PHE A 116 -7.26 -1.41 -0.92
CA PHE A 116 -7.93 -1.52 -2.23
C PHE A 116 -6.94 -1.45 -3.38
N GLY A 117 -6.00 -0.51 -3.35
CA GLY A 117 -4.93 -0.42 -4.34
C GLY A 117 -4.11 -1.71 -4.44
N ALA A 118 -3.73 -2.28 -3.30
CA ALA A 118 -3.00 -3.53 -3.20
C ALA A 118 -3.80 -4.72 -3.77
N LEU A 119 -5.09 -4.83 -3.43
CA LEU A 119 -5.97 -5.88 -3.96
C LEU A 119 -6.14 -5.79 -5.47
N GLY A 120 -6.29 -4.56 -6.00
CA GLY A 120 -6.36 -4.33 -7.44
C GLY A 120 -5.05 -4.73 -8.13
N HIS A 121 -3.90 -4.28 -7.62
CA HIS A 121 -2.58 -4.61 -8.18
C HIS A 121 -2.32 -6.12 -8.22
N LEU A 122 -2.70 -6.85 -7.16
CA LEU A 122 -2.62 -8.31 -7.10
C LEU A 122 -3.69 -9.01 -7.94
N LYS A 123 -4.57 -8.28 -8.64
CA LYS A 123 -5.71 -8.83 -9.40
C LYS A 123 -6.56 -9.81 -8.58
N ALA A 124 -6.85 -9.43 -7.34
CA ALA A 124 -7.48 -10.28 -6.33
C ALA A 124 -8.99 -10.43 -6.57
N LYS A 125 -9.40 -11.18 -7.62
CA LYS A 125 -10.83 -11.39 -7.98
C LYS A 125 -11.67 -11.94 -6.83
N LYS A 126 -11.08 -12.67 -5.88
CA LYS A 126 -11.80 -13.15 -4.69
C LYS A 126 -12.25 -12.04 -3.73
N ALA A 127 -11.65 -10.85 -3.82
CA ALA A 127 -11.99 -9.68 -3.00
C ALA A 127 -13.03 -8.77 -3.66
N LYS A 128 -13.66 -9.19 -4.77
CA LYS A 128 -14.54 -8.33 -5.55
C LYS A 128 -15.68 -7.70 -4.75
N ASN A 129 -16.28 -8.46 -3.84
CA ASN A 129 -17.40 -7.96 -3.04
C ASN A 129 -16.95 -6.82 -2.10
N GLU A 130 -15.80 -6.98 -1.46
CA GLU A 130 -15.21 -5.95 -0.59
C GLU A 130 -14.83 -4.72 -1.43
N ILE A 131 -14.27 -4.92 -2.63
CA ILE A 131 -13.90 -3.82 -3.51
C ILE A 131 -15.15 -3.05 -3.95
N HIS A 132 -16.24 -3.72 -4.31
CA HIS A 132 -17.53 -3.06 -4.61
C HIS A 132 -18.04 -2.24 -3.42
N THR A 133 -17.92 -2.72 -2.17
CA THR A 133 -18.31 -1.93 -1.01
C THR A 133 -17.46 -0.67 -0.82
N GLY A 134 -16.21 -0.69 -1.24
CA GLY A 134 -15.30 0.45 -1.16
C GLY A 134 -15.73 1.66 -2.01
N ILE A 135 -16.59 1.47 -3.03
CA ILE A 135 -17.17 2.56 -3.81
C ILE A 135 -18.06 3.48 -2.95
N PHE A 136 -18.61 2.96 -1.86
CA PHE A 136 -19.48 3.68 -0.95
C PHE A 136 -18.76 4.15 0.33
N ASP A 137 -17.42 4.12 0.36
CA ASP A 137 -16.66 4.61 1.50
C ASP A 137 -16.90 6.11 1.73
N GLU A 138 -16.84 6.57 2.96
CA GLU A 138 -16.95 7.99 3.32
C GLU A 138 -15.79 8.85 2.77
N ASN A 139 -14.63 8.21 2.50
CA ASN A 139 -13.42 8.88 2.06
C ASN A 139 -13.25 8.76 0.53
N ASN A 140 -13.12 9.89 -0.15
CA ASN A 140 -13.02 9.93 -1.62
C ASN A 140 -11.79 9.20 -2.17
N GLU A 141 -10.64 9.24 -1.49
CA GLU A 141 -9.44 8.50 -1.94
C GLU A 141 -9.65 6.98 -1.85
N VAL A 142 -10.44 6.52 -0.88
CA VAL A 142 -10.83 5.11 -0.79
C VAL A 142 -11.75 4.72 -1.94
N LYS A 143 -12.76 5.55 -2.25
CA LYS A 143 -13.65 5.33 -3.42
C LYS A 143 -12.84 5.23 -4.72
N LYS A 144 -11.89 6.16 -4.94
CA LYS A 144 -11.01 6.14 -6.12
C LYS A 144 -10.20 4.85 -6.20
N SER A 145 -9.58 4.45 -5.09
CA SER A 145 -8.78 3.22 -5.04
C SER A 145 -9.64 1.96 -5.28
N ALA A 146 -10.85 1.91 -4.75
CA ALA A 146 -11.78 0.82 -4.99
C ALA A 146 -12.25 0.76 -6.45
N ALA A 147 -12.60 1.91 -7.05
CA ALA A 147 -12.98 1.97 -8.46
C ALA A 147 -11.83 1.50 -9.37
N PHE A 148 -10.60 1.96 -9.09
CA PHE A 148 -9.44 1.50 -9.84
C PHE A 148 -9.16 0.00 -9.63
N ALA A 149 -9.34 -0.52 -8.41
CA ALA A 149 -9.20 -1.94 -8.14
C ALA A 149 -10.20 -2.78 -8.92
N LEU A 150 -11.48 -2.37 -9.02
CA LEU A 150 -12.48 -3.03 -9.86
C LEU A 150 -12.03 -3.09 -11.33
N TYR A 151 -11.52 -1.97 -11.85
CA TYR A 151 -10.97 -1.93 -13.21
C TYR A 151 -9.85 -2.98 -13.39
N LEU A 152 -8.90 -3.06 -12.45
CA LEU A 152 -7.76 -3.98 -12.53
C LEU A 152 -8.16 -5.45 -12.44
N ILE A 153 -9.25 -5.78 -11.74
CA ILE A 153 -9.79 -7.14 -11.66
C ILE A 153 -10.81 -7.45 -12.75
N GLU A 154 -11.04 -6.52 -13.69
CA GLU A 154 -11.95 -6.64 -14.83
C GLU A 154 -13.45 -6.78 -14.43
N GLU A 155 -13.83 -6.25 -13.28
CA GLU A 155 -15.22 -6.14 -12.84
C GLU A 155 -15.84 -4.82 -13.33
N LYS A 156 -17.18 -4.81 -13.50
CA LYS A 156 -17.89 -3.62 -13.97
C LYS A 156 -18.57 -2.90 -12.82
N LEU A 157 -18.61 -1.57 -12.91
CA LEU A 157 -19.43 -0.75 -12.03
C LEU A 157 -20.92 -0.98 -12.34
N SER A 158 -21.73 -1.20 -11.33
CA SER A 158 -23.18 -1.14 -11.40
C SER A 158 -23.64 0.30 -11.66
N ASP A 159 -24.90 0.48 -12.07
CA ASP A 159 -25.47 1.81 -12.29
C ASP A 159 -25.56 2.63 -10.98
N LEU A 160 -25.74 1.94 -9.85
CA LEU A 160 -25.73 2.58 -8.54
C LEU A 160 -24.35 3.12 -8.17
N GLU A 161 -23.28 2.35 -8.43
CA GLU A 161 -21.90 2.75 -8.17
C GLU A 161 -21.46 3.90 -9.09
N LYS A 162 -21.85 3.86 -10.37
CA LYS A 162 -21.60 4.97 -11.28
C LYS A 162 -22.26 6.25 -10.76
N LYS A 163 -23.51 6.18 -10.35
CA LYS A 163 -24.25 7.31 -9.78
C LYS A 163 -23.58 7.85 -8.52
N GLU A 164 -23.09 6.95 -7.64
CA GLU A 164 -22.33 7.37 -6.44
C GLU A 164 -21.08 8.17 -6.80
N LEU A 165 -20.29 7.71 -7.79
CA LEU A 165 -19.09 8.39 -8.23
C LEU A 165 -19.39 9.71 -8.95
N GLU A 166 -20.48 9.80 -9.74
CA GLU A 166 -20.92 11.02 -10.42
C GLU A 166 -21.27 12.16 -9.45
N THR A 167 -21.77 11.83 -8.25
CA THR A 167 -22.14 12.83 -7.26
C THR A 167 -20.97 13.54 -6.60
N GLN A 168 -19.75 13.04 -6.77
CA GLN A 168 -18.57 13.53 -6.02
C GLN A 168 -18.00 14.85 -6.54
N ASN A 169 -18.46 15.39 -7.68
CA ASN A 169 -18.00 16.66 -8.26
C ASN A 169 -16.45 16.84 -8.25
N ASP A 170 -15.73 15.79 -8.61
CA ASP A 170 -14.27 15.70 -8.60
C ASP A 170 -13.79 15.23 -9.99
N ASN A 171 -12.86 15.96 -10.60
CA ASN A 171 -12.30 15.68 -11.92
C ASN A 171 -11.71 14.26 -12.04
N ASP A 172 -11.21 13.68 -10.95
CA ASP A 172 -10.66 12.35 -10.98
C ASP A 172 -11.75 11.28 -11.11
N PHE A 173 -12.92 11.48 -10.49
CA PHE A 173 -14.07 10.61 -10.71
C PHE A 173 -14.60 10.69 -12.14
N GLU A 174 -14.61 11.87 -12.75
CA GLU A 174 -14.98 12.01 -14.17
C GLU A 174 -14.02 11.19 -15.07
N LYS A 175 -12.72 11.23 -14.81
CA LYS A 175 -11.74 10.41 -15.53
C LYS A 175 -12.00 8.92 -15.32
N ILE A 176 -12.19 8.48 -14.08
CA ILE A 176 -12.51 7.08 -13.76
C ILE A 176 -13.74 6.63 -14.52
N LEU A 177 -14.82 7.39 -14.53
CA LEU A 177 -16.04 7.08 -15.25
C LEU A 177 -15.85 7.03 -16.77
N LYS A 178 -15.03 7.94 -17.34
CA LYS A 178 -14.67 7.91 -18.76
C LYS A 178 -13.97 6.60 -19.15
N TRP A 179 -13.12 6.05 -18.31
CA TRP A 179 -12.49 4.73 -18.58
C TRP A 179 -13.52 3.62 -18.67
N TRP A 180 -14.47 3.59 -17.74
CA TRP A 180 -15.53 2.61 -17.73
C TRP A 180 -16.45 2.71 -18.97
N THR A 181 -16.51 3.87 -19.60
CA THR A 181 -17.29 4.07 -20.83
C THR A 181 -16.49 3.81 -22.12
N GLY A 182 -15.20 3.48 -22.02
CA GLY A 182 -14.34 3.18 -23.15
C GLY A 182 -13.94 4.41 -23.98
N ARG A 183 -14.11 5.62 -23.47
CA ARG A 183 -13.77 6.88 -24.15
C ARG A 183 -12.32 7.33 -23.97
N ASP A 184 -11.63 6.81 -22.94
CA ASP A 184 -10.21 7.07 -22.71
C ASP A 184 -9.48 5.78 -22.36
N LEU A 185 -8.45 5.43 -23.16
CA LEU A 185 -7.71 4.18 -23.00
C LEU A 185 -6.52 4.26 -22.03
N ASN A 186 -6.18 5.46 -21.52
CA ASN A 186 -5.10 5.65 -20.57
C ASN A 186 -5.51 6.52 -19.38
N PRO A 187 -5.78 5.88 -18.26
CA PRO A 187 -6.28 6.54 -17.05
C PRO A 187 -5.24 7.40 -16.32
N TRP A 188 -3.96 7.08 -16.48
CA TRP A 188 -2.87 7.78 -15.84
C TRP A 188 -1.86 8.26 -16.89
N PRO A 189 -1.85 9.58 -17.24
CA PRO A 189 -0.90 10.12 -18.23
C PRO A 189 0.57 10.09 -17.77
N HIS A 190 0.85 9.56 -16.59
CA HIS A 190 2.19 9.56 -15.96
C HIS A 190 2.60 8.20 -15.36
N ALA A 191 2.03 7.09 -15.82
CA ALA A 191 2.50 5.76 -15.48
C ALA A 191 3.60 5.29 -16.44
#